data_9da025e4bcc356bbbf731de23817daf8
#
_entry.id   9da025e4bcc356bbbf731de23817daf8
#
_cell.length_a   1.000
_cell.length_b   1.000
_cell.length_c   1.000
_cell.angle_alpha   90.00
_cell.angle_beta   90.00
_cell.angle_gamma   90.00
#
_symmetry.space_group_name_H-M   'P 1'
#
loop_
_entity.id
_entity.type
_entity.pdbx_description
1 polymer ?
#
loop_
_entity_poly.entity_id
_entity_poly.type
_entity_poly.pdbx_seq_one_letter_code
_entity_poly.pdbx_strand_id
1 'polypeptide(L)'
;KSYAARTNLVGKYRLGGIAVWTFGMENTAAITAVRDIAKSIAPDQVIGTIATDLEQIAYGSTFNLTGTFKLPDKTPIPSLNVRFEIKNSSDNSWRTLAAGVTDAAGVIAVPVIVGQKSEIRLVSEGSWERSEGKTLEKTISVIPKVRLDLPASLKVNTTYAVIGQVSPKS
;
A
#
# COMPACT_ATOMS: atom_id res chain seq x y z
N LYS A 1 -34.80 -24.41 3.08
CA LYS A 1 -33.94 -24.58 4.27
C LYS A 1 -32.61 -25.30 3.96
N SER A 2 -32.59 -26.30 3.07
CA SER A 2 -31.38 -27.12 2.79
C SER A 2 -30.24 -26.34 2.12
N TYR A 3 -30.53 -25.46 1.15
CA TYR A 3 -29.50 -24.67 0.45
C TYR A 3 -28.81 -23.71 1.39
N ALA A 4 -29.54 -22.92 2.17
CA ALA A 4 -28.98 -21.99 3.15
C ALA A 4 -28.08 -22.69 4.17
N ALA A 5 -28.52 -23.83 4.71
CA ALA A 5 -27.73 -24.61 5.65
C ALA A 5 -26.39 -25.10 5.06
N ARG A 6 -26.41 -25.54 3.81
CA ARG A 6 -25.20 -25.98 3.11
C ARG A 6 -24.26 -24.84 2.78
N THR A 7 -24.80 -23.67 2.38
CA THR A 7 -23.99 -22.48 2.11
C THR A 7 -23.30 -21.99 3.37
N ASN A 8 -23.94 -22.05 4.55
CA ASN A 8 -23.31 -21.70 5.81
C ASN A 8 -22.08 -22.57 6.17
N LEU A 9 -21.96 -23.76 5.62
CA LEU A 9 -20.78 -24.61 5.81
C LEU A 9 -19.53 -23.98 5.20
N VAL A 10 -19.67 -23.17 4.15
CA VAL A 10 -18.54 -22.45 3.53
C VAL A 10 -17.87 -21.54 4.56
N GLY A 11 -18.62 -20.70 5.26
CA GLY A 11 -18.10 -19.87 6.33
C GLY A 11 -17.56 -20.70 7.51
N LYS A 12 -18.30 -21.72 7.95
CA LYS A 12 -17.91 -22.57 9.08
C LYS A 12 -16.60 -23.32 8.87
N TYR A 13 -16.39 -23.86 7.66
CA TYR A 13 -15.24 -24.70 7.34
C TYR A 13 -14.22 -24.02 6.43
N ARG A 14 -14.39 -22.72 6.12
CA ARG A 14 -13.52 -21.94 5.23
C ARG A 14 -13.32 -22.62 3.87
N LEU A 15 -14.40 -23.12 3.28
CA LEU A 15 -14.38 -23.77 1.99
C LEU A 15 -14.28 -22.71 0.87
N GLY A 16 -13.68 -23.05 -0.26
CA GLY A 16 -13.55 -22.16 -1.42
C GLY A 16 -14.86 -21.80 -2.12
N GLY A 17 -15.98 -22.41 -1.73
CA GLY A 17 -17.30 -22.14 -2.33
C GLY A 17 -18.22 -23.35 -2.28
N ILE A 18 -19.34 -23.25 -3.01
CA ILE A 18 -20.30 -24.35 -3.23
C ILE A 18 -20.46 -24.60 -4.74
N ALA A 19 -20.65 -25.84 -5.11
CA ALA A 19 -21.11 -26.22 -6.44
C ALA A 19 -22.59 -26.60 -6.35
N VAL A 20 -23.40 -26.06 -7.27
CA VAL A 20 -24.81 -26.38 -7.39
C VAL A 20 -24.98 -27.18 -8.68
N TRP A 21 -25.49 -28.41 -8.56
CA TRP A 21 -25.81 -29.25 -9.68
C TRP A 21 -27.23 -28.95 -10.17
N THR A 22 -27.33 -28.60 -11.44
CA THR A 22 -28.58 -28.29 -12.20
C THR A 22 -29.17 -26.91 -11.89
N PHE A 23 -28.82 -25.93 -12.72
CA PHE A 23 -29.47 -24.62 -12.75
C PHE A 23 -30.90 -24.76 -13.27
N GLY A 24 -31.83 -23.95 -12.72
CA GLY A 24 -33.19 -23.81 -13.21
C GLY A 24 -34.24 -24.59 -12.45
N MET A 25 -33.86 -25.32 -11.41
CA MET A 25 -34.80 -25.99 -10.49
C MET A 25 -34.97 -25.29 -9.15
N GLU A 26 -34.24 -24.17 -8.94
CA GLU A 26 -34.27 -23.38 -7.71
C GLU A 26 -35.44 -22.38 -7.78
N ASN A 27 -36.11 -22.20 -6.66
CA ASN A 27 -37.04 -21.08 -6.52
C ASN A 27 -36.28 -19.80 -6.08
N THR A 28 -36.88 -18.64 -6.33
CA THR A 28 -36.31 -17.33 -6.01
C THR A 28 -35.89 -17.21 -4.56
N ALA A 29 -36.63 -17.75 -3.60
CA ALA A 29 -36.31 -17.70 -2.19
C ALA A 29 -35.03 -18.48 -1.85
N ALA A 30 -34.77 -19.63 -2.50
CA ALA A 30 -33.55 -20.40 -2.33
C ALA A 30 -32.33 -19.64 -2.87
N ILE A 31 -32.45 -19.04 -4.06
CA ILE A 31 -31.38 -18.24 -4.67
C ILE A 31 -31.05 -17.02 -3.80
N THR A 32 -32.07 -16.31 -3.31
CA THR A 32 -31.90 -15.16 -2.43
C THR A 32 -31.17 -15.56 -1.13
N ALA A 33 -31.60 -16.64 -0.49
CA ALA A 33 -30.95 -17.11 0.73
C ALA A 33 -29.48 -17.50 0.53
N VAL A 34 -29.15 -18.14 -0.60
CA VAL A 34 -27.74 -18.46 -0.94
C VAL A 34 -26.94 -17.19 -1.17
N ARG A 35 -27.50 -16.22 -1.90
CA ARG A 35 -26.84 -14.92 -2.16
C ARG A 35 -26.56 -14.14 -0.90
N ASP A 36 -27.53 -14.07 0.02
CA ASP A 36 -27.40 -13.31 1.26
C ASP A 36 -26.32 -13.92 2.16
N ILE A 37 -26.28 -15.26 2.26
CA ILE A 37 -25.22 -15.95 2.98
C ILE A 37 -23.86 -15.75 2.31
N ALA A 38 -23.78 -15.87 0.98
CA ALA A 38 -22.55 -15.64 0.25
C ALA A 38 -21.99 -14.24 0.50
N LYS A 39 -22.86 -13.21 0.51
CA LYS A 39 -22.46 -11.84 0.87
C LYS A 39 -21.97 -11.72 2.31
N SER A 40 -22.61 -12.42 3.26
CA SER A 40 -22.23 -12.35 4.68
C SER A 40 -20.93 -13.07 5.02
N ILE A 41 -20.46 -13.98 4.15
CA ILE A 41 -19.21 -14.72 4.33
C ILE A 41 -18.11 -14.29 3.38
N ALA A 42 -18.39 -13.35 2.45
CA ALA A 42 -17.39 -12.78 1.57
C ALA A 42 -16.36 -11.97 2.39
N PRO A 43 -15.09 -11.95 1.97
CA PRO A 43 -14.09 -11.12 2.65
C PRO A 43 -14.50 -9.65 2.66
N ASP A 44 -14.32 -8.99 3.80
CA ASP A 44 -14.55 -7.55 3.92
C ASP A 44 -13.62 -6.78 3.00
N GLN A 45 -14.17 -5.77 2.31
CA GLN A 45 -13.36 -4.91 1.47
C GLN A 45 -12.45 -4.03 2.33
N VAL A 46 -11.18 -3.95 1.97
CA VAL A 46 -10.18 -3.10 2.63
C VAL A 46 -9.93 -1.84 1.79
N ILE A 47 -10.11 -0.67 2.39
CA ILE A 47 -9.84 0.63 1.77
C ILE A 47 -8.57 1.19 2.40
N GLY A 48 -7.52 1.33 1.59
CA GLY A 48 -6.25 1.93 1.99
C GLY A 48 -6.12 3.37 1.47
N THR A 49 -5.60 4.26 2.30
CA THR A 49 -5.19 5.61 1.91
C THR A 49 -3.76 5.86 2.35
N ILE A 50 -3.01 6.59 1.55
CA ILE A 50 -1.64 7.01 1.86
C ILE A 50 -1.63 8.53 2.07
N ALA A 51 -1.06 8.95 3.20
CA ALA A 51 -0.80 10.35 3.49
C ALA A 51 0.69 10.58 3.55
N THR A 52 1.15 11.62 2.90
CA THR A 52 2.48 12.19 3.08
C THR A 52 2.34 13.68 2.88
N ASP A 53 2.83 14.42 3.82
CA ASP A 53 2.79 15.89 3.79
C ASP A 53 3.81 16.46 2.79
N LEU A 54 4.69 15.61 2.26
CA LEU A 54 5.80 16.00 1.41
C LEU A 54 5.69 15.38 0.03
N GLU A 55 5.56 16.23 -0.98
CA GLU A 55 5.72 15.84 -2.39
C GLU A 55 7.17 15.88 -2.84
N GLN A 56 8.00 16.62 -2.11
CA GLN A 56 9.43 16.76 -2.36
C GLN A 56 10.22 16.61 -1.06
N ILE A 57 11.29 15.83 -1.11
CA ILE A 57 12.19 15.58 0.02
C ILE A 57 13.63 15.86 -0.39
N ALA A 58 14.46 16.33 0.54
CA ALA A 58 15.88 16.47 0.30
C ALA A 58 16.56 15.09 0.21
N TYR A 59 17.51 14.93 -0.67
CA TYR A 59 18.30 13.70 -0.80
C TYR A 59 18.90 13.26 0.54
N GLY A 60 18.65 12.00 0.92
CA GLY A 60 19.17 11.42 2.16
C GLY A 60 18.38 11.78 3.42
N SER A 61 17.31 12.55 3.31
CA SER A 61 16.45 12.86 4.46
C SER A 61 15.48 11.72 4.76
N THR A 62 15.25 11.50 6.05
CA THR A 62 14.19 10.60 6.53
C THR A 62 12.87 11.36 6.62
N PHE A 63 11.78 10.74 6.22
CA PHE A 63 10.43 11.27 6.41
C PHE A 63 9.47 10.13 6.79
N ASN A 64 8.37 10.47 7.44
CA ASN A 64 7.36 9.49 7.81
C ASN A 64 6.36 9.30 6.67
N LEU A 65 6.20 8.05 6.29
CA LEU A 65 5.17 7.62 5.37
C LEU A 65 4.02 7.02 6.17
N THR A 66 2.86 7.63 6.08
CA THR A 66 1.67 7.24 6.86
C THR A 66 0.61 6.64 5.96
N GLY A 67 0.04 5.54 6.39
CA GLY A 67 -1.10 4.91 5.75
C GLY A 67 -2.25 4.70 6.71
N THR A 68 -3.47 4.65 6.17
CA THR A 68 -4.67 4.35 6.96
C THR A 68 -5.48 3.29 6.22
N PHE A 69 -5.94 2.28 6.96
CA PHE A 69 -6.74 1.18 6.43
C PHE A 69 -8.06 1.06 7.19
N LYS A 70 -9.15 1.04 6.45
CA LYS A 70 -10.53 1.03 6.97
C LYS A 70 -11.42 0.12 6.14
N LEU A 71 -12.52 -0.31 6.74
CA LEU A 71 -13.64 -0.91 6.03
C LEU A 71 -14.46 0.18 5.30
N PRO A 72 -15.36 -0.19 4.37
CA PRO A 72 -16.23 0.75 3.66
C PRO A 72 -17.10 1.63 4.58
N ASP A 73 -17.48 1.13 5.74
CA ASP A 73 -18.22 1.85 6.78
C ASP A 73 -17.36 2.80 7.62
N LYS A 74 -16.06 2.95 7.24
CA LYS A 74 -15.04 3.75 7.92
C LYS A 74 -14.50 3.16 9.23
N THR A 75 -14.90 1.95 9.59
CA THR A 75 -14.35 1.24 10.77
C THR A 75 -12.84 1.01 10.57
N PRO A 76 -11.98 1.41 11.52
CA PRO A 76 -10.54 1.16 11.45
C PRO A 76 -10.22 -0.33 11.44
N ILE A 77 -9.15 -0.72 10.74
CA ILE A 77 -8.66 -2.10 10.74
C ILE A 77 -7.36 -2.17 11.54
N PRO A 78 -7.41 -2.59 12.81
CA PRO A 78 -6.21 -2.77 13.61
C PRO A 78 -5.47 -4.07 13.24
N SER A 79 -4.18 -4.12 13.59
CA SER A 79 -3.32 -5.30 13.44
C SER A 79 -3.26 -5.87 12.02
N LEU A 80 -3.43 -5.00 11.00
CA LEU A 80 -3.31 -5.37 9.61
C LEU A 80 -1.85 -5.31 9.18
N ASN A 81 -1.33 -6.39 8.62
CA ASN A 81 0.00 -6.40 8.02
C ASN A 81 0.01 -5.59 6.73
N VAL A 82 0.91 -4.63 6.64
CA VAL A 82 1.03 -3.72 5.50
C VAL A 82 2.47 -3.68 5.00
N ARG A 83 2.66 -3.77 3.69
CA ARG A 83 3.91 -3.50 3.01
C ARG A 83 3.86 -2.11 2.36
N PHE A 84 4.93 -1.37 2.52
CA PHE A 84 5.22 -0.16 1.78
C PHE A 84 6.04 -0.58 0.56
N GLU A 85 5.48 -0.37 -0.61
CA GLU A 85 6.12 -0.73 -1.87
C GLU A 85 6.55 0.53 -2.61
N ILE A 86 7.74 0.47 -3.19
CA ILE A 86 8.35 1.55 -3.97
C ILE A 86 8.73 1.06 -5.35
N LYS A 87 8.52 1.92 -6.34
CA LYS A 87 8.98 1.76 -7.71
C LYS A 87 9.71 3.03 -8.11
N ASN A 88 11.01 2.95 -8.37
CA ASN A 88 11.78 4.09 -8.85
C ASN A 88 11.41 4.39 -10.32
N SER A 89 11.65 5.61 -10.78
CA SER A 89 11.31 6.01 -12.16
C SER A 89 12.00 5.16 -13.24
N SER A 90 13.15 4.56 -12.91
CA SER A 90 13.92 3.67 -13.79
C SER A 90 13.48 2.21 -13.71
N ASP A 91 12.67 1.84 -12.73
CA ASP A 91 12.32 0.45 -12.45
C ASP A 91 10.96 0.09 -13.06
N ASN A 92 10.86 -1.13 -13.55
CA ASN A 92 9.60 -1.68 -14.05
C ASN A 92 8.85 -2.51 -13.00
N SER A 93 9.42 -2.68 -11.80
CA SER A 93 8.87 -3.55 -10.75
C SER A 93 8.78 -2.84 -9.40
N TRP A 94 7.77 -3.23 -8.64
CA TRP A 94 7.60 -2.84 -7.25
C TRP A 94 8.51 -3.66 -6.35
N ARG A 95 9.14 -3.02 -5.36
CA ARG A 95 9.90 -3.69 -4.32
C ARG A 95 9.43 -3.22 -2.94
N THR A 96 9.54 -4.07 -1.94
CA THR A 96 9.20 -3.70 -0.56
C THR A 96 10.26 -2.74 -0.02
N LEU A 97 9.81 -1.57 0.43
CA LEU A 97 10.62 -0.55 1.09
C LEU A 97 10.64 -0.77 2.60
N ALA A 98 9.47 -1.03 3.17
CA ALA A 98 9.27 -1.27 4.59
C ALA A 98 8.01 -2.10 4.81
N ALA A 99 7.83 -2.63 6.01
CA ALA A 99 6.62 -3.31 6.41
C ALA A 99 6.31 -3.01 7.88
N GLY A 100 5.06 -3.18 8.26
CA GLY A 100 4.61 -3.00 9.62
C GLY A 100 3.16 -3.39 9.80
N VAL A 101 2.60 -3.03 10.95
CA VAL A 101 1.25 -3.40 11.36
C VAL A 101 0.48 -2.14 11.74
N THR A 102 -0.79 -2.06 11.37
CA THR A 102 -1.64 -0.93 11.76
C THR A 102 -1.95 -0.95 13.26
N ASP A 103 -2.05 0.24 13.83
CA ASP A 103 -2.46 0.47 15.22
C ASP A 103 -3.99 0.30 15.42
N ALA A 104 -4.48 0.61 16.62
CA ALA A 104 -5.91 0.55 16.96
C ALA A 104 -6.80 1.48 16.12
N ALA A 105 -6.24 2.55 15.55
CA ALA A 105 -6.92 3.49 14.67
C ALA A 105 -6.84 3.10 13.19
N GLY A 106 -6.25 1.93 12.88
CA GLY A 106 -6.01 1.48 11.52
C GLY A 106 -4.90 2.27 10.80
N VAL A 107 -4.02 2.93 11.56
CA VAL A 107 -2.94 3.77 11.05
C VAL A 107 -1.61 3.04 11.17
N ILE A 108 -0.77 3.24 10.17
CA ILE A 108 0.63 2.81 10.19
C ILE A 108 1.52 3.97 9.73
N ALA A 109 2.60 4.22 10.45
CA ALA A 109 3.61 5.21 10.08
C ALA A 109 5.00 4.57 10.15
N VAL A 110 5.78 4.72 9.09
CA VAL A 110 7.13 4.16 9.00
C VAL A 110 8.10 5.23 8.51
N PRO A 111 9.24 5.44 9.18
CA PRO A 111 10.29 6.31 8.68
C PRO A 111 10.97 5.65 7.47
N VAL A 112 11.08 6.38 6.38
CA VAL A 112 11.67 5.91 5.13
C VAL A 112 12.65 6.93 4.56
N ILE A 113 13.59 6.44 3.75
CA ILE A 113 14.52 7.25 2.95
C ILE A 113 14.30 6.89 1.50
N VAL A 114 14.10 7.89 0.65
CA VAL A 114 13.96 7.73 -0.80
C VAL A 114 15.11 8.45 -1.48
N GLY A 115 15.86 7.73 -2.31
CA GLY A 115 17.08 8.25 -2.93
C GLY A 115 16.86 8.92 -4.28
N GLN A 116 15.72 8.71 -4.93
CA GLN A 116 15.41 9.27 -6.25
C GLN A 116 13.90 9.38 -6.43
N LYS A 117 13.45 10.06 -7.48
CA LYS A 117 12.02 10.15 -7.81
C LYS A 117 11.40 8.75 -7.88
N SER A 118 10.33 8.54 -7.14
CA SER A 118 9.72 7.22 -6.99
C SER A 118 8.23 7.30 -6.80
N GLU A 119 7.54 6.24 -7.20
CA GLU A 119 6.15 5.99 -6.84
C GLU A 119 6.09 5.10 -5.62
N ILE A 120 5.18 5.38 -4.70
CA ILE A 120 4.99 4.62 -3.46
C ILE A 120 3.52 4.24 -3.35
N ARG A 121 3.27 3.03 -2.89
CA ARG A 121 1.96 2.53 -2.52
C ARG A 121 2.05 1.64 -1.28
N LEU A 122 0.93 1.46 -0.60
CA LEU A 122 0.79 0.53 0.50
C LEU A 122 -0.11 -0.62 0.08
N VAL A 123 0.26 -1.81 0.49
CA VAL A 123 -0.46 -3.05 0.16
C VAL A 123 -0.63 -3.87 1.42
N SER A 124 -1.86 -4.30 1.70
CA SER A 124 -2.14 -5.36 2.66
C SER A 124 -2.55 -6.62 1.92
N GLU A 125 -2.00 -7.76 2.33
CA GLU A 125 -2.38 -9.03 1.74
C GLU A 125 -3.82 -9.41 2.09
N GLY A 126 -4.50 -10.02 1.13
CA GLY A 126 -5.81 -10.59 1.36
C GLY A 126 -5.76 -11.78 2.31
N SER A 127 -6.84 -11.98 3.03
CA SER A 127 -7.07 -13.13 3.90
C SER A 127 -8.46 -13.70 3.65
N TRP A 128 -8.81 -14.75 4.40
CA TRP A 128 -10.18 -15.24 4.39
C TRP A 128 -11.21 -14.20 4.88
N GLU A 129 -10.82 -13.34 5.81
CA GLU A 129 -11.69 -12.35 6.43
C GLU A 129 -11.70 -11.02 5.68
N ARG A 130 -10.64 -10.71 4.94
CA ARG A 130 -10.42 -9.40 4.30
C ARG A 130 -9.84 -9.55 2.91
N SER A 131 -10.34 -8.74 1.99
CA SER A 131 -9.74 -8.64 0.65
C SER A 131 -8.35 -8.00 0.70
N GLU A 132 -7.56 -8.18 -0.35
CA GLU A 132 -6.36 -7.38 -0.55
C GLU A 132 -6.72 -5.88 -0.49
N GLY A 133 -5.97 -5.10 0.29
CA GLY A 133 -6.07 -3.65 0.33
C GLY A 133 -4.89 -3.01 -0.37
N LYS A 134 -5.18 -2.03 -1.23
CA LYS A 134 -4.15 -1.28 -1.95
C LYS A 134 -4.50 0.21 -1.96
N THR A 135 -3.51 1.06 -1.68
CA THR A 135 -3.69 2.51 -1.82
C THR A 135 -3.51 2.95 -3.26
N LEU A 136 -3.96 4.16 -3.58
CA LEU A 136 -3.49 4.86 -4.76
C LEU A 136 -1.98 5.09 -4.67
N GLU A 137 -1.34 5.18 -5.83
CA GLU A 137 0.08 5.48 -5.93
C GLU A 137 0.34 6.96 -5.65
N LYS A 138 1.39 7.25 -4.89
CA LYS A 138 1.86 8.61 -4.61
C LYS A 138 3.27 8.78 -5.15
N THR A 139 3.48 9.83 -5.95
CA THR A 139 4.82 10.18 -6.44
C THR A 139 5.53 11.05 -5.42
N ILE A 140 6.77 10.71 -5.11
CA ILE A 140 7.69 11.51 -4.29
C ILE A 140 8.88 11.91 -5.15
N SER A 141 9.15 13.20 -5.21
CA SER A 141 10.32 13.79 -5.86
C SER A 141 11.44 14.00 -4.86
N VAL A 142 12.68 13.83 -5.30
CA VAL A 142 13.87 14.03 -4.46
C VAL A 142 14.60 15.27 -4.96
N ILE A 143 14.83 16.24 -4.07
CA ILE A 143 15.64 17.41 -4.33
C ILE A 143 17.11 16.99 -4.24
N PRO A 144 17.90 17.09 -5.31
CA PRO A 144 19.29 16.67 -5.30
C PRO A 144 20.12 17.52 -4.34
N LYS A 145 21.10 16.88 -3.72
CA LYS A 145 22.13 17.58 -2.93
C LYS A 145 23.27 17.95 -3.87
N VAL A 146 23.58 19.24 -3.92
CA VAL A 146 24.74 19.74 -4.68
C VAL A 146 25.85 20.10 -3.68
N ARG A 147 27.03 19.60 -3.92
CA ARG A 147 28.25 19.98 -3.18
C ARG A 147 29.22 20.59 -4.16
N LEU A 148 29.77 21.74 -3.80
CA LEU A 148 30.84 22.40 -4.52
C LEU A 148 32.10 22.40 -3.65
N ASP A 149 33.19 21.89 -4.18
CA ASP A 149 34.49 21.94 -3.52
C ASP A 149 35.25 23.17 -4.05
N LEU A 150 35.34 24.20 -3.19
CA LEU A 150 36.01 25.45 -3.48
C LEU A 150 37.29 25.55 -2.61
N PRO A 151 38.38 26.16 -3.13
CA PRO A 151 39.53 26.48 -2.32
C PRO A 151 39.16 27.43 -1.17
N ALA A 152 39.76 27.25 -0.01
CA ALA A 152 39.53 28.10 1.17
C ALA A 152 39.89 29.58 0.93
N SER A 153 40.76 29.87 -0.04
CA SER A 153 41.14 31.22 -0.44
C SER A 153 41.36 31.27 -1.96
N LEU A 154 40.98 32.39 -2.55
CA LEU A 154 41.13 32.63 -3.98
C LEU A 154 42.11 33.79 -4.18
N LYS A 155 43.08 33.64 -5.09
CA LYS A 155 43.98 34.72 -5.51
C LYS A 155 43.43 35.42 -6.73
N VAL A 156 43.57 36.72 -6.77
CA VAL A 156 43.17 37.52 -7.98
C VAL A 156 43.98 37.09 -9.18
N ASN A 157 43.39 37.10 -10.36
CA ASN A 157 43.99 36.71 -11.64
C ASN A 157 44.49 35.25 -11.68
N THR A 158 43.92 34.35 -10.90
CA THR A 158 44.25 32.93 -10.96
C THR A 158 43.01 32.11 -11.39
N THR A 159 43.18 31.18 -12.30
CA THR A 159 42.12 30.26 -12.72
C THR A 159 42.05 29.10 -11.71
N TYR A 160 40.85 28.81 -11.21
CA TYR A 160 40.58 27.70 -10.30
C TYR A 160 39.63 26.71 -10.98
N ALA A 161 39.92 25.43 -10.78
CA ALA A 161 38.96 24.36 -11.09
C ALA A 161 37.95 24.24 -9.97
N VAL A 162 36.66 24.34 -10.29
CA VAL A 162 35.57 24.10 -9.35
C VAL A 162 34.99 22.73 -9.67
N ILE A 163 35.01 21.84 -8.68
CA ILE A 163 34.44 20.50 -8.81
C ILE A 163 33.11 20.47 -8.08
N GLY A 164 32.05 20.14 -8.80
CA GLY A 164 30.71 19.95 -8.25
C GLY A 164 30.34 18.47 -8.21
N GLN A 165 29.65 18.07 -7.14
CA GLN A 165 29.05 16.76 -7.01
C GLN A 165 27.54 16.90 -6.82
N VAL A 166 26.78 16.10 -7.56
CA VAL A 166 25.32 16.01 -7.41
C VAL A 166 24.95 14.63 -6.90
N SER A 167 24.07 14.55 -5.94
CA SER A 167 23.55 13.30 -5.40
C SER A 167 22.02 13.34 -5.37
N PRO A 168 21.32 12.31 -5.88
CA PRO A 168 21.88 11.08 -6.50
C PRO A 168 22.59 11.38 -7.82
N LYS A 169 23.51 10.53 -8.19
CA LYS A 169 24.06 10.54 -9.56
C LYS A 169 22.93 10.10 -10.50
N SER A 170 22.69 10.84 -11.57
CA SER A 170 21.78 10.47 -12.66
C SER A 170 22.26 9.23 -13.39
#